data_723d2a29b3be1ee1bc9fb75a5c61a2f3
#
_entry.id   723d2a29b3be1ee1bc9fb75a5c61a2f3
#
_cell.length_a   1.000
_cell.length_b   1.000
_cell.length_c   1.000
_cell.angle_alpha   90.00
_cell.angle_beta   90.00
_cell.angle_gamma   90.00
#
_symmetry.space_group_name_H-M   'P 1'
#
loop_
_entity.id
_entity.type
_entity.pdbx_description
1 polymer ?
#
loop_
_entity_poly.entity_id
_entity_poly.type
_entity_poly.pdbx_seq_one_letter_code
_entity_poly.pdbx_strand_id
1 'polypeptide(L)'
;MEEQKFKVIIVEDVKLELKGTEEIFRHEIPNAEVIGTAMTESEFWPLMEAQLPDLVLLDLGLGGSTTIGVDICRNIFKRYKGVRVLIFTGEILNEKLWVDVLNAGADGIILKTGELLTKTDVQAVMDGKKLVFNYPILEKIVDRFKKSVANDAKRQEAVINYDIDEYDERFLRHLALGYTKDMIANLKGMPFGVKSLEKR
;
A
#
# COMPACT_ATOMS: atom_id res chain seq x y z
N MET A 1 -0.67 3.10 27.68
CA MET A 1 -1.85 2.45 27.07
C MET A 1 -1.32 1.22 26.38
N GLU A 2 -1.85 0.04 26.67
CA GLU A 2 -1.51 -1.17 25.91
C GLU A 2 -1.95 -0.97 24.45
N GLU A 3 -1.05 -1.16 23.50
CA GLU A 3 -1.40 -1.14 22.08
C GLU A 3 -2.36 -2.31 21.80
N GLN A 4 -3.48 -2.03 21.16
CA GLN A 4 -4.47 -3.04 20.82
C GLN A 4 -3.84 -4.11 19.92
N LYS A 5 -3.90 -5.37 20.33
CA LYS A 5 -3.41 -6.50 19.51
C LYS A 5 -4.33 -6.72 18.32
N PHE A 6 -3.75 -7.06 17.18
CA PHE A 6 -4.48 -7.42 15.95
C PHE A 6 -3.91 -8.69 15.32
N LYS A 7 -4.75 -9.42 14.60
CA LYS A 7 -4.45 -10.72 14.00
C LYS A 7 -4.01 -10.56 12.55
N VAL A 8 -2.97 -11.31 12.16
CA VAL A 8 -2.40 -11.23 10.82
C VAL A 8 -2.32 -12.62 10.20
N ILE A 9 -2.70 -12.73 8.92
CA ILE A 9 -2.34 -13.85 8.05
C ILE A 9 -1.32 -13.33 7.03
N ILE A 10 -0.24 -14.08 6.83
CA ILE A 10 0.81 -13.78 5.85
C ILE A 10 0.69 -14.78 4.70
N VAL A 11 0.64 -14.26 3.46
CA VAL A 11 0.55 -15.07 2.23
C VAL A 11 1.76 -14.77 1.36
N GLU A 12 2.64 -15.77 1.18
CA GLU A 12 3.94 -15.62 0.54
C GLU A 12 4.45 -16.99 0.08
N ASP A 13 4.70 -17.18 -1.21
CA ASP A 13 5.10 -18.48 -1.76
C ASP A 13 6.60 -18.78 -1.69
N VAL A 14 7.43 -17.75 -1.44
CA VAL A 14 8.86 -17.92 -1.21
C VAL A 14 9.13 -18.17 0.27
N LYS A 15 9.44 -19.41 0.62
CA LYS A 15 9.63 -19.85 2.02
C LYS A 15 10.61 -19.01 2.83
N LEU A 16 11.67 -18.50 2.20
CA LEU A 16 12.67 -17.67 2.88
C LEU A 16 12.09 -16.29 3.21
N GLU A 17 11.35 -15.70 2.27
CA GLU A 17 10.67 -14.40 2.44
C GLU A 17 9.56 -14.50 3.48
N LEU A 18 8.77 -15.59 3.44
CA LEU A 18 7.75 -15.85 4.43
C LEU A 18 8.35 -15.86 5.86
N LYS A 19 9.43 -16.61 6.06
CA LYS A 19 10.11 -16.66 7.36
C LYS A 19 10.69 -15.31 7.77
N GLY A 20 11.30 -14.59 6.83
CA GLY A 20 11.81 -13.23 7.08
C GLY A 20 10.69 -12.28 7.52
N THR A 21 9.54 -12.35 6.87
CA THR A 21 8.37 -11.57 7.21
C THR A 21 7.78 -11.94 8.58
N GLU A 22 7.72 -13.23 8.92
CA GLU A 22 7.31 -13.67 10.27
C GLU A 22 8.23 -13.09 11.35
N GLU A 23 9.56 -13.06 11.11
CA GLU A 23 10.51 -12.47 12.07
C GLU A 23 10.33 -10.95 12.21
N ILE A 24 10.02 -10.23 11.12
CA ILE A 24 9.67 -8.80 11.18
C ILE A 24 8.46 -8.60 12.11
N PHE A 25 7.39 -9.37 11.92
CA PHE A 25 6.21 -9.26 12.77
C PHE A 25 6.52 -9.57 14.22
N ARG A 26 7.33 -10.60 14.48
CA ARG A 26 7.69 -11.02 15.84
C ARG A 26 8.50 -9.95 16.59
N HIS A 27 9.45 -9.29 15.93
CA HIS A 27 10.41 -8.43 16.58
C HIS A 27 10.08 -6.93 16.45
N GLU A 28 9.53 -6.50 15.31
CA GLU A 28 9.33 -5.10 15.01
C GLU A 28 7.87 -4.65 15.22
N ILE A 29 6.91 -5.61 15.23
CA ILE A 29 5.48 -5.31 15.34
C ILE A 29 4.84 -6.12 16.47
N PRO A 30 5.22 -5.86 17.74
CA PRO A 30 4.88 -6.74 18.87
C PRO A 30 3.38 -6.77 19.22
N ASN A 31 2.59 -5.84 18.70
CA ASN A 31 1.12 -5.83 18.83
C ASN A 31 0.41 -6.63 17.73
N ALA A 32 1.13 -7.21 16.76
CA ALA A 32 0.58 -8.11 15.77
C ALA A 32 0.73 -9.58 16.22
N GLU A 33 -0.34 -10.35 16.07
CA GLU A 33 -0.36 -11.78 16.27
C GLU A 33 -0.49 -12.48 14.91
N VAL A 34 0.56 -13.16 14.44
CA VAL A 34 0.50 -13.98 13.23
C VAL A 34 -0.26 -15.25 13.55
N ILE A 35 -1.52 -15.32 13.12
CA ILE A 35 -2.43 -16.45 13.37
C ILE A 35 -2.32 -17.55 12.31
N GLY A 36 -1.65 -17.29 11.19
CA GLY A 36 -1.43 -18.28 10.14
C GLY A 36 -0.57 -17.75 9.01
N THR A 37 0.04 -18.68 8.29
CA THR A 37 0.80 -18.40 7.08
C THR A 37 0.37 -19.34 5.96
N ALA A 38 0.37 -18.87 4.73
CA ALA A 38 0.02 -19.65 3.55
C ALA A 38 1.02 -19.42 2.43
N MET A 39 1.40 -20.46 1.73
CA MET A 39 2.27 -20.39 0.56
C MET A 39 1.46 -20.48 -0.76
N THR A 40 0.19 -20.83 -0.67
CA THR A 40 -0.72 -20.99 -1.81
C THR A 40 -2.11 -20.47 -1.48
N GLU A 41 -2.88 -20.16 -2.51
CA GLU A 41 -4.29 -19.79 -2.35
C GLU A 41 -5.09 -20.89 -1.64
N SER A 42 -4.82 -22.17 -1.95
CA SER A 42 -5.52 -23.31 -1.33
C SER A 42 -5.23 -23.47 0.17
N GLU A 43 -4.08 -23.02 0.63
CA GLU A 43 -3.74 -22.96 2.07
C GLU A 43 -4.37 -21.74 2.74
N PHE A 44 -4.52 -20.64 2.02
CA PHE A 44 -5.01 -19.38 2.55
C PHE A 44 -6.49 -19.42 2.97
N TRP A 45 -7.37 -19.92 2.10
CA TRP A 45 -8.80 -19.85 2.39
C TRP A 45 -9.25 -20.63 3.64
N PRO A 46 -8.72 -21.84 3.93
CA PRO A 46 -9.00 -22.52 5.19
C PRO A 46 -8.60 -21.74 6.44
N LEU A 47 -7.49 -20.95 6.39
CA LEU A 47 -7.09 -20.08 7.51
C LEU A 47 -8.09 -18.97 7.75
N MET A 48 -8.57 -18.32 6.66
CA MET A 48 -9.61 -17.30 6.72
C MET A 48 -10.93 -17.82 7.31
N GLU A 49 -11.29 -19.08 7.01
CA GLU A 49 -12.50 -19.73 7.53
C GLU A 49 -12.35 -20.15 8.98
N ALA A 50 -11.15 -20.57 9.39
CA ALA A 50 -10.88 -20.97 10.77
C ALA A 50 -10.89 -19.78 11.73
N GLN A 51 -10.27 -18.66 11.34
CA GLN A 51 -10.19 -17.46 12.14
C GLN A 51 -9.97 -16.22 11.26
N LEU A 52 -10.90 -15.25 11.32
CA LEU A 52 -10.73 -14.02 10.57
C LEU A 52 -9.57 -13.18 11.14
N PRO A 53 -8.64 -12.72 10.28
CA PRO A 53 -7.62 -11.77 10.65
C PRO A 53 -8.17 -10.33 10.60
N ASP A 54 -7.45 -9.42 11.23
CA ASP A 54 -7.65 -7.98 11.05
C ASP A 54 -6.87 -7.48 9.83
N LEU A 55 -5.72 -8.14 9.52
CA LEU A 55 -4.83 -7.80 8.41
C LEU A 55 -4.43 -9.07 7.63
N VAL A 56 -4.47 -8.99 6.32
CA VAL A 56 -3.79 -9.94 5.41
C VAL A 56 -2.60 -9.22 4.79
N LEU A 57 -1.40 -9.71 5.05
CA LEU A 57 -0.21 -9.32 4.31
C LEU A 57 -0.09 -10.27 3.12
N LEU A 58 -0.11 -9.73 1.91
CA LEU A 58 -0.29 -10.51 0.70
C LEU A 58 0.80 -10.22 -0.33
N ASP A 59 1.57 -11.22 -0.70
CA ASP A 59 2.38 -11.14 -1.92
C ASP A 59 1.51 -11.26 -3.18
N LEU A 60 1.89 -10.54 -4.22
CA LEU A 60 1.20 -10.64 -5.52
C LEU A 60 1.71 -11.81 -6.36
N GLY A 61 2.99 -12.16 -6.23
CA GLY A 61 3.69 -13.10 -7.10
C GLY A 61 3.39 -14.57 -6.87
N LEU A 62 2.27 -14.92 -6.25
CA LEU A 62 1.93 -16.28 -5.84
C LEU A 62 1.93 -17.27 -7.01
N GLY A 63 2.74 -18.32 -6.89
CA GLY A 63 2.86 -19.35 -7.91
C GLY A 63 3.36 -18.83 -9.26
N GLY A 64 4.11 -17.71 -9.25
CA GLY A 64 4.61 -17.06 -10.46
C GLY A 64 3.55 -16.28 -11.24
N SER A 65 2.39 -15.99 -10.64
CA SER A 65 1.31 -15.23 -11.26
C SER A 65 0.77 -14.14 -10.36
N THR A 66 0.83 -12.89 -10.82
CA THR A 66 0.26 -11.74 -10.09
C THR A 66 -1.27 -11.72 -10.08
N THR A 67 -1.91 -12.46 -10.97
CA THR A 67 -3.37 -12.55 -11.05
C THR A 67 -3.97 -13.18 -9.79
N ILE A 68 -3.32 -14.21 -9.24
CA ILE A 68 -3.79 -14.92 -8.03
C ILE A 68 -3.86 -13.95 -6.85
N GLY A 69 -2.79 -13.19 -6.59
CA GLY A 69 -2.77 -12.22 -5.49
C GLY A 69 -3.84 -11.13 -5.64
N VAL A 70 -4.05 -10.60 -6.85
CA VAL A 70 -5.10 -9.63 -7.13
C VAL A 70 -6.50 -10.23 -6.89
N ASP A 71 -6.73 -11.48 -7.28
CA ASP A 71 -8.03 -12.15 -7.09
C ASP A 71 -8.30 -12.46 -5.62
N ILE A 72 -7.29 -12.88 -4.85
CA ILE A 72 -7.38 -13.02 -3.39
C ILE A 72 -7.78 -11.68 -2.76
N CYS A 73 -7.07 -10.59 -3.06
CA CYS A 73 -7.38 -9.26 -2.55
C CYS A 73 -8.83 -8.86 -2.86
N ARG A 74 -9.27 -9.03 -4.11
CA ARG A 74 -10.63 -8.71 -4.55
C ARG A 74 -11.69 -9.54 -3.81
N ASN A 75 -11.44 -10.83 -3.59
CA ASN A 75 -12.35 -11.71 -2.87
C ASN A 75 -12.44 -11.34 -1.38
N ILE A 76 -11.31 -10.97 -0.74
CA ILE A 76 -11.32 -10.46 0.64
C ILE A 76 -12.17 -9.20 0.71
N PHE A 77 -11.91 -8.22 -0.13
CA PHE A 77 -12.65 -6.94 -0.14
C PHE A 77 -14.16 -7.13 -0.33
N LYS A 78 -14.57 -8.08 -1.17
CA LYS A 78 -15.99 -8.36 -1.42
C LYS A 78 -16.67 -9.10 -0.26
N ARG A 79 -16.01 -10.08 0.32
CA ARG A 79 -16.63 -11.07 1.22
C ARG A 79 -16.40 -10.78 2.69
N TYR A 80 -15.28 -10.15 3.06
CA TYR A 80 -14.85 -10.00 4.45
C TYR A 80 -14.70 -8.52 4.83
N LYS A 81 -15.82 -7.91 5.20
CA LYS A 81 -15.82 -6.50 5.61
C LYS A 81 -15.02 -6.31 6.91
N GLY A 82 -14.12 -5.34 6.90
CA GLY A 82 -13.26 -5.04 8.04
C GLY A 82 -11.88 -5.68 8.02
N VAL A 83 -11.65 -6.71 7.19
CA VAL A 83 -10.30 -7.25 6.96
C VAL A 83 -9.52 -6.28 6.08
N ARG A 84 -8.34 -5.86 6.53
CA ARG A 84 -7.41 -5.01 5.78
C ARG A 84 -6.52 -5.86 4.90
N VAL A 85 -6.11 -5.32 3.75
CA VAL A 85 -5.17 -5.98 2.85
C VAL A 85 -4.01 -5.05 2.57
N LEU A 86 -2.81 -5.44 3.01
CA LEU A 86 -1.56 -4.78 2.68
C LEU A 86 -0.78 -5.67 1.72
N ILE A 87 -0.57 -5.18 0.51
CA ILE A 87 0.27 -5.85 -0.48
C ILE A 87 1.73 -5.64 -0.11
N PHE A 88 2.51 -6.72 -0.05
CA PHE A 88 3.95 -6.69 0.20
C PHE A 88 4.63 -7.55 -0.87
N THR A 89 5.17 -6.92 -1.91
CA THR A 89 5.59 -7.62 -3.11
C THR A 89 6.93 -7.16 -3.66
N GLY A 90 7.70 -8.10 -4.20
CA GLY A 90 8.90 -7.85 -5.01
C GLY A 90 8.61 -7.53 -6.48
N GLU A 91 7.38 -7.73 -6.91
CA GLU A 91 6.99 -7.59 -8.30
C GLU A 91 7.10 -6.13 -8.81
N ILE A 92 7.62 -5.99 -10.03
CA ILE A 92 7.63 -4.69 -10.71
C ILE A 92 6.24 -4.42 -11.25
N LEU A 93 5.50 -3.59 -10.53
CA LEU A 93 4.14 -3.23 -10.92
C LEU A 93 4.14 -2.36 -12.18
N ASN A 94 3.48 -2.84 -13.24
CA ASN A 94 3.12 -2.01 -14.39
C ASN A 94 1.81 -1.25 -14.13
N GLU A 95 1.44 -0.31 -15.02
CA GLU A 95 0.24 0.54 -14.83
C GLU A 95 -1.05 -0.24 -14.60
N LYS A 96 -1.24 -1.26 -15.41
CA LYS A 96 -2.43 -2.08 -15.33
C LYS A 96 -2.51 -2.78 -13.98
N LEU A 97 -1.42 -3.38 -13.53
CA LEU A 97 -1.37 -4.10 -12.26
C LEU A 97 -1.62 -3.17 -11.06
N TRP A 98 -1.10 -1.93 -11.09
CA TRP A 98 -1.41 -0.91 -10.07
C TRP A 98 -2.91 -0.65 -9.97
N VAL A 99 -3.54 -0.37 -11.11
CA VAL A 99 -4.97 -0.11 -11.17
C VAL A 99 -5.77 -1.33 -10.73
N ASP A 100 -5.36 -2.52 -11.15
CA ASP A 100 -6.02 -3.77 -10.78
C ASP A 100 -5.96 -4.04 -9.27
N VAL A 101 -4.81 -3.78 -8.62
CA VAL A 101 -4.60 -3.93 -7.17
C VAL A 101 -5.44 -2.92 -6.39
N LEU A 102 -5.42 -1.65 -6.79
CA LEU A 102 -6.22 -0.61 -6.12
C LEU A 102 -7.72 -0.87 -6.27
N ASN A 103 -8.17 -1.25 -7.47
CA ASN A 103 -9.56 -1.62 -7.72
C ASN A 103 -9.96 -2.94 -7.02
N ALA A 104 -9.01 -3.81 -6.70
CA ALA A 104 -9.25 -4.99 -5.89
C ALA A 104 -9.50 -4.66 -4.41
N GLY A 105 -9.22 -3.42 -3.97
CA GLY A 105 -9.53 -2.95 -2.63
C GLY A 105 -8.37 -3.06 -1.64
N ALA A 106 -7.13 -3.11 -2.11
CA ALA A 106 -5.95 -3.05 -1.25
C ALA A 106 -5.92 -1.74 -0.42
N ASP A 107 -5.56 -1.84 0.84
CA ASP A 107 -5.39 -0.69 1.74
C ASP A 107 -4.03 -0.02 1.57
N GLY A 108 -3.03 -0.77 1.10
CA GLY A 108 -1.69 -0.25 0.81
C GLY A 108 -0.87 -1.21 -0.03
N ILE A 109 0.26 -0.72 -0.52
CA ILE A 109 1.23 -1.50 -1.29
C ILE A 109 2.64 -1.10 -0.86
N ILE A 110 3.43 -2.08 -0.43
CA ILE A 110 4.82 -1.94 -0.05
C ILE A 110 5.67 -2.80 -0.98
N LEU A 111 6.67 -2.20 -1.61
CA LEU A 111 7.65 -2.95 -2.39
C LEU A 111 8.74 -3.53 -1.49
N LYS A 112 9.12 -4.79 -1.73
CA LYS A 112 10.24 -5.49 -1.08
C LYS A 112 11.61 -5.04 -1.62
N THR A 113 11.76 -3.75 -1.97
CA THR A 113 13.00 -3.21 -2.56
C THR A 113 13.77 -2.37 -1.55
N GLY A 114 14.70 -2.99 -0.84
CA GLY A 114 15.67 -2.27 0.00
C GLY A 114 15.18 -1.75 1.33
N GLU A 115 13.89 -1.53 1.51
CA GLU A 115 13.28 -1.15 2.78
C GLU A 115 12.46 -2.32 3.32
N LEU A 116 12.64 -2.63 4.59
CA LEU A 116 11.82 -3.62 5.28
C LEU A 116 10.43 -3.05 5.55
N LEU A 117 9.44 -3.94 5.64
CA LEU A 117 8.13 -3.60 6.16
C LEU A 117 8.28 -3.02 7.57
N THR A 118 7.76 -1.82 7.80
CA THR A 118 7.90 -1.14 9.09
C THR A 118 6.62 -1.22 9.94
N LYS A 119 6.78 -1.10 11.26
CA LYS A 119 5.64 -0.94 12.19
C LYS A 119 4.73 0.22 11.76
N THR A 120 5.32 1.31 11.26
CA THR A 120 4.57 2.50 10.83
C THR A 120 3.65 2.21 9.64
N ASP A 121 4.11 1.42 8.67
CA ASP A 121 3.30 1.03 7.51
C ASP A 121 2.10 0.21 7.93
N VAL A 122 2.34 -0.80 8.74
CA VAL A 122 1.28 -1.69 9.24
C VAL A 122 0.28 -0.90 10.12
N GLN A 123 0.78 -0.07 11.03
CA GLN A 123 -0.07 0.73 11.89
C GLN A 123 -0.94 1.72 11.09
N ALA A 124 -0.38 2.33 10.04
CA ALA A 124 -1.13 3.22 9.16
C ALA A 124 -2.33 2.51 8.51
N VAL A 125 -2.14 1.27 8.04
CA VAL A 125 -3.23 0.44 7.51
C VAL A 125 -4.24 0.10 8.60
N MET A 126 -3.79 -0.30 9.79
CA MET A 126 -4.67 -0.65 10.91
C MET A 126 -5.48 0.55 11.40
N ASP A 127 -4.92 1.76 11.38
CA ASP A 127 -5.61 3.02 11.69
C ASP A 127 -6.65 3.42 10.62
N GLY A 128 -6.78 2.63 9.56
CA GLY A 128 -7.74 2.87 8.48
C GLY A 128 -7.28 3.86 7.43
N LYS A 129 -5.99 4.23 7.41
CA LYS A 129 -5.44 5.02 6.31
C LYS A 129 -5.49 4.19 5.03
N LYS A 130 -5.90 4.83 3.95
CA LYS A 130 -5.97 4.22 2.63
C LYS A 130 -4.77 4.65 1.79
N LEU A 131 -4.38 3.77 0.87
CA LEU A 131 -3.28 4.03 -0.05
C LEU A 131 -1.94 4.25 0.69
N VAL A 132 -1.63 3.33 1.62
CA VAL A 132 -0.32 3.31 2.28
C VAL A 132 0.72 2.79 1.29
N PHE A 133 1.73 3.59 1.01
CA PHE A 133 2.80 3.27 0.06
C PHE A 133 4.16 3.57 0.67
N ASN A 134 5.16 2.73 0.40
CA ASN A 134 6.53 3.09 0.73
C ASN A 134 7.15 4.00 -0.35
N TYR A 135 8.28 4.62 -0.02
CA TYR A 135 8.93 5.62 -0.87
C TYR A 135 9.18 5.15 -2.32
N PRO A 136 9.70 3.93 -2.59
CA PRO A 136 9.92 3.46 -3.96
C PRO A 136 8.66 3.42 -4.82
N ILE A 137 7.52 3.17 -4.20
CA ILE A 137 6.22 3.21 -4.90
C ILE A 137 5.83 4.63 -5.25
N LEU A 138 5.97 5.54 -4.28
CA LEU A 138 5.64 6.94 -4.47
C LEU A 138 6.46 7.57 -5.58
N GLU A 139 7.76 7.31 -5.61
CA GLU A 139 8.64 7.78 -6.67
C GLU A 139 8.16 7.30 -8.06
N LYS A 140 7.79 6.03 -8.18
CA LYS A 140 7.24 5.49 -9.44
C LYS A 140 5.92 6.13 -9.84
N ILE A 141 5.02 6.41 -8.89
CA ILE A 141 3.75 7.10 -9.15
C ILE A 141 4.00 8.52 -9.66
N VAL A 142 4.88 9.26 -8.98
CA VAL A 142 5.24 10.63 -9.37
C VAL A 142 5.88 10.68 -10.76
N ASP A 143 6.84 9.81 -11.03
CA ASP A 143 7.49 9.72 -12.34
C ASP A 143 6.51 9.40 -13.46
N ARG A 144 5.55 8.54 -13.20
CA ARG A 144 4.50 8.23 -14.16
C ARG A 144 3.57 9.37 -14.41
N PHE A 145 3.14 10.02 -13.36
CA PHE A 145 2.29 11.22 -13.46
C PHE A 145 2.97 12.28 -14.32
N LYS A 146 4.28 12.55 -14.07
CA LYS A 146 5.09 13.45 -14.89
C LYS A 146 5.12 13.02 -16.37
N LYS A 147 5.30 11.73 -16.66
CA LYS A 147 5.31 11.18 -18.02
C LYS A 147 3.95 11.24 -18.70
N SER A 148 2.87 10.99 -17.97
CA SER A 148 1.49 11.09 -18.46
C SER A 148 1.17 12.52 -18.88
N VAL A 149 1.44 13.48 -18.01
CA VAL A 149 1.25 14.92 -18.29
C VAL A 149 2.08 15.34 -19.51
N ALA A 150 3.34 14.91 -19.61
CA ALA A 150 4.21 15.24 -20.75
C ALA A 150 3.73 14.60 -22.07
N ASN A 151 3.11 13.42 -22.03
CA ASN A 151 2.57 12.75 -23.21
C ASN A 151 1.23 13.34 -23.66
N ASP A 152 0.38 13.74 -22.73
CA ASP A 152 -0.88 14.41 -23.02
C ASP A 152 -0.64 15.82 -23.57
N ALA A 153 0.38 16.54 -23.09
CA ALA A 153 0.83 17.81 -23.63
C ALA A 153 1.25 17.72 -25.11
N LYS A 154 1.75 16.56 -25.56
CA LYS A 154 2.05 16.31 -26.99
C LYS A 154 0.81 15.94 -27.83
N ARG A 155 -0.29 15.58 -27.22
CA ARG A 155 -1.50 15.09 -27.90
C ARG A 155 -2.61 16.13 -28.07
N GLN A 156 -2.61 17.22 -27.30
CA GLN A 156 -3.67 18.23 -27.36
C GLN A 156 -3.09 19.65 -27.27
N GLU A 157 -3.31 20.47 -28.28
CA GLU A 157 -3.05 21.92 -28.25
C GLU A 157 -3.97 22.72 -27.32
N ALA A 158 -4.72 22.06 -26.46
CA ALA A 158 -5.57 22.67 -25.42
C ALA A 158 -5.37 21.92 -24.10
N VAL A 159 -4.21 22.06 -23.48
CA VAL A 159 -3.90 21.39 -22.22
C VAL A 159 -3.88 22.39 -21.08
N ILE A 160 -4.66 22.08 -20.04
CA ILE A 160 -4.45 22.65 -18.71
C ILE A 160 -3.05 22.22 -18.29
N ASN A 161 -2.14 23.17 -18.29
CA ASN A 161 -0.74 22.95 -17.90
C ASN A 161 -0.73 22.77 -16.37
N TYR A 162 -0.75 21.55 -15.90
CA TYR A 162 -0.44 21.26 -14.50
C TYR A 162 1.07 21.39 -14.34
N ASP A 163 1.54 22.61 -14.14
CA ASP A 163 2.91 22.85 -13.65
C ASP A 163 3.00 22.28 -12.23
N ILE A 164 3.39 21.03 -12.13
CA ILE A 164 3.69 20.42 -10.84
C ILE A 164 5.03 20.99 -10.40
N ASP A 165 4.98 21.92 -9.46
CA ASP A 165 6.16 22.52 -8.87
C ASP A 165 6.75 21.65 -7.73
N GLU A 166 7.88 22.05 -7.20
CA GLU A 166 8.55 21.37 -6.08
C GLU A 166 7.64 21.25 -4.85
N TYR A 167 6.72 22.19 -4.64
CA TYR A 167 5.77 22.18 -3.53
C TYR A 167 4.64 21.18 -3.74
N ASP A 168 4.16 21.03 -4.98
CA ASP A 168 3.18 20.01 -5.33
C ASP A 168 3.75 18.61 -5.14
N GLU A 169 5.02 18.41 -5.52
CA GLU A 169 5.72 17.15 -5.29
C GLU A 169 5.85 16.83 -3.79
N ARG A 170 6.26 17.83 -2.98
CA ARG A 170 6.33 17.68 -1.52
C ARG A 170 4.96 17.44 -0.90
N PHE A 171 3.93 18.10 -1.39
CA PHE A 171 2.56 17.91 -0.94
C PHE A 171 2.08 16.48 -1.20
N LEU A 172 2.26 15.98 -2.42
CA LEU A 172 1.90 14.62 -2.79
C LEU A 172 2.67 13.57 -1.97
N ARG A 173 3.96 13.79 -1.72
CA ARG A 173 4.78 12.91 -0.87
C ARG A 173 4.21 12.82 0.56
N HIS A 174 3.81 13.94 1.17
CA HIS A 174 3.26 13.95 2.52
C HIS A 174 1.85 13.33 2.57
N LEU A 175 1.02 13.56 1.57
CA LEU A 175 -0.28 12.88 1.45
C LEU A 175 -0.11 11.37 1.40
N ALA A 176 0.86 10.90 0.63
CA ALA A 176 1.16 9.48 0.50
C ALA A 176 1.74 8.86 1.80
N LEU A 177 2.42 9.65 2.63
CA LEU A 177 2.82 9.27 3.98
C LEU A 177 1.66 9.32 5.00
N GLY A 178 0.43 9.58 4.52
CA GLY A 178 -0.77 9.61 5.35
C GLY A 178 -0.97 10.90 6.14
N TYR A 179 -0.20 11.97 5.82
CA TYR A 179 -0.46 13.28 6.42
C TYR A 179 -1.77 13.84 5.87
N THR A 180 -2.55 14.48 6.74
CA THR A 180 -3.74 15.24 6.30
C THR A 180 -3.31 16.56 5.68
N LYS A 181 -4.20 17.19 4.89
CA LYS A 181 -3.97 18.53 4.34
C LYS A 181 -3.61 19.56 5.42
N ASP A 182 -4.28 19.48 6.57
CA ASP A 182 -4.00 20.36 7.72
C ASP A 182 -2.59 20.13 8.29
N MET A 183 -2.17 18.89 8.41
CA MET A 183 -0.80 18.55 8.85
C MET A 183 0.23 19.07 7.87
N ILE A 184 0.00 18.90 6.57
CA ILE A 184 0.93 19.35 5.51
C ILE A 184 1.03 20.87 5.49
N ALA A 185 -0.10 21.58 5.63
CA ALA A 185 -0.13 23.05 5.66
C ALA A 185 0.68 23.65 6.81
N ASN A 186 0.86 22.90 7.91
CA ASN A 186 1.62 23.32 9.08
C ASN A 186 3.10 22.90 9.04
N LEU A 187 3.56 22.21 8.00
CA LEU A 187 4.97 21.83 7.86
C LEU A 187 5.84 23.04 7.51
N LYS A 188 7.01 23.11 8.14
CA LYS A 188 7.99 24.16 7.85
C LYS A 188 8.42 24.12 6.38
N GLY A 189 8.23 25.23 5.68
CA GLY A 189 8.58 25.39 4.27
C GLY A 189 7.49 25.02 3.27
N MET A 190 6.25 24.80 3.73
CA MET A 190 5.08 24.77 2.85
C MET A 190 4.51 26.18 2.71
N PRO A 191 4.42 26.73 1.48
CA PRO A 191 4.02 28.13 1.27
C PRO A 191 2.51 28.34 1.31
N PHE A 192 1.72 27.26 1.43
CA PHE A 192 0.28 27.30 1.29
C PHE A 192 -0.44 26.91 2.59
N GLY A 193 -1.46 27.70 2.94
CA GLY A 193 -2.41 27.32 3.99
C GLY A 193 -3.47 26.35 3.48
N VAL A 194 -4.21 25.72 4.40
CA VAL A 194 -5.25 24.69 4.10
C VAL A 194 -6.19 25.10 2.97
N LYS A 195 -6.72 26.32 2.98
CA LYS A 195 -7.64 26.82 1.94
C LYS A 195 -7.04 26.91 0.53
N SER A 196 -5.72 27.06 0.44
CA SER A 196 -5.00 27.08 -0.84
C SER A 196 -4.77 25.67 -1.38
N LEU A 197 -4.58 24.70 -0.49
CA LEU A 197 -4.41 23.27 -0.83
C LEU A 197 -5.74 22.62 -1.30
N GLU A 198 -6.88 23.17 -0.91
CA GLU A 198 -8.20 22.71 -1.38
C GLU A 198 -8.51 23.07 -2.82
N LYS A 199 -7.81 24.06 -3.37
CA LYS A 199 -8.01 24.54 -4.75
C LYS A 199 -6.99 23.95 -5.75
N ARG A 200 -6.02 23.21 -5.30
CA ARG A 200 -5.03 22.45 -6.08
C ARG A 200 -5.36 20.97 -6.09
#